data_c1825f9ea546394edf00cc9d6dda29f2
#
_entry.id   c1825f9ea546394edf00cc9d6dda29f2
#
_cell.length_a   1.000
_cell.length_b   1.000
_cell.length_c   1.000
_cell.angle_alpha   90.00
_cell.angle_beta   90.00
_cell.angle_gamma   90.00
#
_symmetry.space_group_name_H-M   'P 1'
#
loop_
_entity.id
_entity.type
_entity.pdbx_description
1 polymer ?
#
loop_
_entity_poly.entity_id
_entity_poly.type
_entity_poly.pdbx_seq_one_letter_code
_entity_poly.pdbx_strand_id
1 'polypeptide(L)'
;MAEIEKGTNEIVIAQDGSPAALAAAVIAIQIAQSQDLSVHGLYIVDETLALDPYINYHRELESDRAPASRAELLTWFEKQGDAALQLLEARCRAAGVPVTAELLAGGVPEMVLRNSEQARLLAIGRRGHGHEGDPYHLGQSFRTIAHHTHLPLIIGGDEERTVRRLLLAYDGSAHTQPALNWASLLQRTLPAEVVVLAVQENGRQPTREWLEEARAQLSDCRCLHRLGQPASEIVAVAEETQADLIVMGRYRHTALLEWLIGSTVDRVLRGTQLPVLMA
;
A
#
# COMPACT_ATOMS: atom_id res chain seq x y z
N MET A 1 -16.45 15.25 13.02
CA MET A 1 -16.09 13.85 12.77
C MET A 1 -16.42 13.59 11.31
N ALA A 2 -15.44 13.71 10.43
CA ALA A 2 -15.62 13.30 9.03
C ALA A 2 -15.80 11.78 9.04
N GLU A 3 -16.95 11.31 8.59
CA GLU A 3 -17.20 9.89 8.33
C GLU A 3 -16.17 9.45 7.29
N ILE A 4 -15.23 8.61 7.71
CA ILE A 4 -14.49 7.77 6.77
C ILE A 4 -15.57 6.89 6.16
N GLU A 5 -15.81 7.07 4.86
CA GLU A 5 -16.96 6.50 4.14
C GLU A 5 -17.15 5.02 4.47
N LYS A 6 -18.41 4.63 4.62
CA LYS A 6 -18.90 3.34 5.09
C LYS A 6 -18.53 2.21 4.12
N GLY A 7 -17.29 1.71 4.21
CA GLY A 7 -16.95 0.37 3.77
C GLY A 7 -17.40 -0.68 4.80
N THR A 8 -17.33 -1.94 4.45
CA THR A 8 -17.45 -3.05 5.40
C THR A 8 -16.37 -2.92 6.49
N ASN A 9 -16.57 -3.56 7.64
CA ASN A 9 -15.55 -3.61 8.70
C ASN A 9 -14.40 -4.57 8.33
N GLU A 10 -13.92 -4.50 7.08
CA GLU A 10 -12.97 -5.45 6.53
C GLU A 10 -11.83 -4.76 5.78
N ILE A 11 -10.63 -5.26 5.95
CA ILE A 11 -9.45 -4.91 5.16
C ILE A 11 -9.15 -6.06 4.22
N VAL A 12 -9.04 -5.76 2.91
CA VAL A 12 -8.58 -6.75 1.93
C VAL A 12 -7.06 -6.67 1.79
N ILE A 13 -6.41 -7.84 1.87
CA ILE A 13 -4.97 -7.99 1.70
C ILE A 13 -4.70 -8.92 0.52
N ALA A 14 -4.20 -8.38 -0.59
CA ALA A 14 -3.77 -9.19 -1.71
C ALA A 14 -2.32 -9.66 -1.47
N GLN A 15 -2.16 -10.98 -1.40
CA GLN A 15 -0.89 -11.67 -1.14
C GLN A 15 -0.41 -12.39 -2.38
N ASP A 16 0.88 -12.25 -2.67
CA ASP A 16 1.58 -13.08 -3.64
C ASP A 16 2.82 -13.75 -3.01
N GLY A 17 3.04 -13.54 -1.71
CA GLY A 17 4.20 -14.05 -0.97
C GLY A 17 5.46 -13.20 -1.12
N SER A 18 5.43 -12.13 -1.94
CA SER A 18 6.58 -11.24 -2.10
C SER A 18 6.88 -10.45 -0.81
N PRO A 19 8.13 -10.01 -0.58
CA PRO A 19 8.48 -9.17 0.57
C PRO A 19 7.61 -7.92 0.68
N ALA A 20 7.26 -7.30 -0.46
CA ALA A 20 6.42 -6.11 -0.48
C ALA A 20 4.96 -6.41 -0.07
N ALA A 21 4.39 -7.55 -0.47
CA ALA A 21 3.07 -7.96 -0.04
C ALA A 21 3.04 -8.30 1.46
N LEU A 22 4.09 -8.97 1.95
CA LEU A 22 4.25 -9.25 3.38
C LEU A 22 4.39 -7.98 4.21
N ALA A 23 5.15 -6.99 3.72
CA ALA A 23 5.28 -5.68 4.38
C ALA A 23 3.94 -4.93 4.44
N ALA A 24 3.14 -4.97 3.37
CA ALA A 24 1.79 -4.39 3.36
C ALA A 24 0.88 -5.08 4.38
N ALA A 25 0.95 -6.41 4.48
CA ALA A 25 0.14 -7.20 5.40
C ALA A 25 0.41 -6.86 6.87
N VAL A 26 1.67 -6.65 7.26
CA VAL A 26 2.02 -6.30 8.65
C VAL A 26 1.31 -5.01 9.07
N ILE A 27 1.33 -3.98 8.23
CA ILE A 27 0.67 -2.70 8.51
C ILE A 27 -0.84 -2.85 8.52
N ALA A 28 -1.40 -3.57 7.54
CA ALA A 28 -2.84 -3.80 7.45
C ALA A 28 -3.37 -4.56 8.68
N ILE A 29 -2.65 -5.59 9.16
CA ILE A 29 -2.99 -6.33 10.38
C ILE A 29 -2.91 -5.43 11.61
N GLN A 30 -1.88 -4.57 11.72
CA GLN A 30 -1.76 -3.62 12.83
C GLN A 30 -2.94 -2.64 12.85
N ILE A 31 -3.37 -2.15 11.68
CA ILE A 31 -4.56 -1.29 11.55
C ILE A 31 -5.82 -2.07 11.91
N ALA A 32 -6.00 -3.29 11.38
CA ALA A 32 -7.14 -4.14 11.67
C ALA A 32 -7.29 -4.39 13.18
N GLN A 33 -6.20 -4.75 13.84
CA GLN A 33 -6.17 -4.97 15.28
C GLN A 33 -6.56 -3.70 16.05
N SER A 34 -6.03 -2.55 15.66
CA SER A 34 -6.26 -1.28 16.37
C SER A 34 -7.68 -0.72 16.21
N GLN A 35 -8.42 -1.17 15.21
CA GLN A 35 -9.77 -0.69 14.86
C GLN A 35 -10.85 -1.76 14.93
N ASP A 36 -10.53 -2.95 15.44
CA ASP A 36 -11.45 -4.10 15.55
C ASP A 36 -12.08 -4.46 14.19
N LEU A 37 -11.23 -4.54 13.15
CA LEU A 37 -11.62 -4.92 11.80
C LEU A 37 -11.23 -6.38 11.52
N SER A 38 -11.93 -7.00 10.56
CA SER A 38 -11.55 -8.29 10.00
C SER A 38 -10.58 -8.11 8.82
N VAL A 39 -9.90 -9.20 8.47
CA VAL A 39 -9.03 -9.29 7.30
C VAL A 39 -9.62 -10.31 6.32
N HIS A 40 -9.64 -9.96 5.05
CA HIS A 40 -9.87 -10.89 3.94
C HIS A 40 -8.62 -10.99 3.10
N GLY A 41 -7.95 -12.15 3.17
CA GLY A 41 -6.75 -12.47 2.42
C GLY A 41 -7.09 -13.00 1.03
N LEU A 42 -6.49 -12.43 0.00
CA LEU A 42 -6.65 -12.88 -1.39
C LEU A 42 -5.31 -13.33 -1.96
N TYR A 43 -5.29 -14.50 -2.57
CA TYR A 43 -4.22 -14.91 -3.47
C TYR A 43 -4.82 -15.20 -4.84
N ILE A 44 -4.28 -14.60 -5.90
CA ILE A 44 -4.78 -14.77 -7.26
C ILE A 44 -3.76 -15.56 -8.08
N VAL A 45 -4.15 -16.74 -8.51
CA VAL A 45 -3.41 -17.52 -9.50
C VAL A 45 -3.61 -16.86 -10.87
N ASP A 46 -2.57 -16.20 -11.37
CA ASP A 46 -2.63 -15.55 -12.68
C ASP A 46 -2.52 -16.59 -13.80
N GLU A 47 -3.67 -17.01 -14.33
CA GLU A 47 -3.72 -17.96 -15.43
C GLU A 47 -3.10 -17.43 -16.72
N THR A 48 -2.98 -16.12 -16.87
CA THR A 48 -2.38 -15.50 -18.07
C THR A 48 -0.88 -15.73 -18.11
N LEU A 49 -0.22 -15.76 -16.96
CA LEU A 49 1.20 -16.08 -16.85
C LEU A 49 1.49 -17.52 -17.29
N ALA A 50 0.58 -18.44 -17.01
CA ALA A 50 0.71 -19.83 -17.44
C ALA A 50 0.56 -20.03 -18.96
N LEU A 51 0.15 -18.99 -19.70
CA LEU A 51 0.01 -19.00 -21.16
C LEU A 51 1.21 -18.38 -21.88
N ASP A 52 2.10 -17.66 -21.17
CA ASP A 52 3.25 -17.00 -21.77
C ASP A 52 4.47 -17.93 -21.83
N PRO A 53 4.87 -18.45 -23.00
CA PRO A 53 6.00 -19.35 -23.12
C PRO A 53 7.37 -18.67 -22.90
N TYR A 54 7.40 -17.34 -22.81
CA TYR A 54 8.62 -16.52 -22.64
C TYR A 54 8.87 -16.08 -21.21
N ILE A 55 7.96 -16.35 -20.27
CA ILE A 55 8.20 -16.03 -18.86
C ILE A 55 9.24 -17.02 -18.34
N ASN A 56 10.42 -16.48 -18.05
CA ASN A 56 11.54 -17.21 -17.46
C ASN A 56 11.24 -17.56 -15.98
N TYR A 57 10.37 -18.52 -15.72
CA TYR A 57 10.15 -19.10 -14.38
C TYR A 57 11.39 -19.76 -13.77
N HIS A 58 12.45 -19.93 -14.56
CA HIS A 58 13.71 -20.54 -14.13
C HIS A 58 14.39 -19.83 -12.96
N ARG A 59 14.01 -18.59 -12.66
CA ARG A 59 14.62 -17.81 -11.58
C ARG A 59 13.92 -18.00 -10.23
N GLU A 60 12.66 -18.41 -10.24
CA GLU A 60 11.80 -18.52 -9.05
C GLU A 60 11.64 -19.97 -8.58
N LEU A 61 11.89 -20.92 -9.46
CA LEU A 61 11.89 -22.32 -9.11
C LEU A 61 13.26 -22.66 -8.51
N GLU A 62 13.31 -22.86 -7.20
CA GLU A 62 14.49 -23.42 -6.49
C GLU A 62 14.85 -24.84 -6.96
N SER A 63 14.15 -25.35 -7.94
CA SER A 63 14.41 -26.66 -8.55
C SER A 63 15.06 -26.48 -9.92
N ASP A 64 16.15 -27.24 -10.17
CA ASP A 64 16.83 -27.37 -11.46
C ASP A 64 15.93 -27.86 -12.62
N ARG A 65 14.63 -28.00 -12.37
CA ARG A 65 13.67 -28.56 -13.31
C ARG A 65 12.53 -27.60 -13.57
N ALA A 66 12.51 -27.02 -14.76
CA ALA A 66 11.36 -26.24 -15.25
C ALA A 66 10.08 -27.09 -15.23
N PRO A 67 8.91 -26.51 -14.93
CA PRO A 67 7.64 -27.20 -15.03
C PRO A 67 7.50 -27.76 -16.44
N ALA A 68 7.22 -29.06 -16.54
CA ALA A 68 7.10 -29.75 -17.82
C ALA A 68 5.74 -29.49 -18.50
N SER A 69 4.77 -28.92 -17.76
CA SER A 69 3.44 -28.65 -18.27
C SER A 69 2.77 -27.45 -17.57
N ARG A 70 1.77 -26.88 -18.24
CA ARG A 70 0.89 -25.85 -17.65
C ARG A 70 0.24 -26.33 -16.34
N ALA A 71 -0.17 -27.58 -16.28
CA ALA A 71 -0.81 -28.15 -15.09
C ALA A 71 0.16 -28.17 -13.88
N GLU A 72 1.41 -28.55 -14.09
CA GLU A 72 2.43 -28.50 -13.04
C GLU A 72 2.69 -27.07 -12.56
N LEU A 73 2.71 -26.10 -13.47
CA LEU A 73 2.89 -24.70 -13.14
C LEU A 73 1.71 -24.15 -12.32
N LEU A 74 0.49 -24.43 -12.72
CA LEU A 74 -0.70 -24.03 -11.94
C LEU A 74 -0.70 -24.68 -10.55
N THR A 75 -0.38 -25.97 -10.46
CA THR A 75 -0.26 -26.64 -9.15
C THR A 75 0.83 -26.03 -8.28
N TRP A 76 1.92 -25.54 -8.88
CA TRP A 76 2.96 -24.83 -8.15
C TRP A 76 2.44 -23.49 -7.61
N PHE A 77 1.74 -22.68 -8.43
CA PHE A 77 1.13 -21.42 -7.98
C PHE A 77 0.09 -21.64 -6.88
N GLU A 78 -0.74 -22.66 -6.99
CA GLU A 78 -1.71 -23.02 -5.94
C GLU A 78 -1.01 -23.30 -4.60
N LYS A 79 0.06 -24.07 -4.61
CA LYS A 79 0.85 -24.37 -3.40
C LYS A 79 1.50 -23.11 -2.82
N GLN A 80 2.02 -22.20 -3.66
CA GLN A 80 2.55 -20.90 -3.20
C GLN A 80 1.44 -20.05 -2.58
N GLY A 81 0.26 -20.04 -3.21
CA GLY A 81 -0.90 -19.35 -2.71
C GLY A 81 -1.36 -19.87 -1.35
N ASP A 82 -1.48 -21.18 -1.22
CA ASP A 82 -1.84 -21.81 0.06
C ASP A 82 -0.83 -21.44 1.17
N ALA A 83 0.47 -21.50 0.86
CA ALA A 83 1.50 -21.14 1.83
C ALA A 83 1.44 -19.65 2.24
N ALA A 84 1.24 -18.75 1.27
CA ALA A 84 1.13 -17.31 1.54
C ALA A 84 -0.12 -16.99 2.38
N LEU A 85 -1.26 -17.59 2.07
CA LEU A 85 -2.50 -17.41 2.83
C LEU A 85 -2.41 -18.01 4.22
N GLN A 86 -1.83 -19.20 4.37
CA GLN A 86 -1.59 -19.80 5.70
C GLN A 86 -0.71 -18.91 6.59
N LEU A 87 0.33 -18.30 6.02
CA LEU A 87 1.18 -17.35 6.74
C LEU A 87 0.38 -16.11 7.17
N LEU A 88 -0.43 -15.55 6.28
CA LEU A 88 -1.31 -14.41 6.60
C LEU A 88 -2.27 -14.76 7.73
N GLU A 89 -2.96 -15.89 7.63
CA GLU A 89 -3.87 -16.35 8.67
C GLU A 89 -3.18 -16.57 10.02
N ALA A 90 -1.98 -17.14 10.02
CA ALA A 90 -1.21 -17.34 11.25
C ALA A 90 -0.86 -16.00 11.92
N ARG A 91 -0.47 -14.98 11.11
CA ARG A 91 -0.18 -13.63 11.60
C ARG A 91 -1.43 -12.93 12.14
N CYS A 92 -2.55 -13.03 11.44
CA CYS A 92 -3.82 -12.47 11.92
C CYS A 92 -4.26 -13.11 13.24
N ARG A 93 -4.20 -14.45 13.33
CA ARG A 93 -4.51 -15.19 14.56
C ARG A 93 -3.60 -14.77 15.73
N ALA A 94 -2.30 -14.62 15.48
CA ALA A 94 -1.35 -14.16 16.50
C ALA A 94 -1.65 -12.73 16.97
N ALA A 95 -2.20 -11.88 16.11
CA ALA A 95 -2.64 -10.53 16.44
C ALA A 95 -4.07 -10.46 17.01
N GLY A 96 -4.80 -11.58 17.08
CA GLY A 96 -6.20 -11.60 17.50
C GLY A 96 -7.17 -10.98 16.51
N VAL A 97 -6.79 -10.91 15.22
CA VAL A 97 -7.60 -10.33 14.14
C VAL A 97 -8.40 -11.43 13.43
N PRO A 98 -9.73 -11.30 13.31
CA PRO A 98 -10.53 -12.23 12.53
C PRO A 98 -10.08 -12.24 11.06
N VAL A 99 -9.94 -13.43 10.47
CA VAL A 99 -9.43 -13.56 9.10
C VAL A 99 -10.19 -14.62 8.31
N THR A 100 -10.48 -14.29 7.06
CA THR A 100 -10.86 -15.23 6.00
C THR A 100 -9.80 -15.18 4.91
N ALA A 101 -9.57 -16.28 4.21
CA ALA A 101 -8.59 -16.34 3.14
C ALA A 101 -9.15 -17.10 1.95
N GLU A 102 -8.88 -16.60 0.73
CA GLU A 102 -9.42 -17.17 -0.49
C GLU A 102 -8.35 -17.21 -1.58
N LEU A 103 -8.22 -18.38 -2.23
CA LEU A 103 -7.39 -18.57 -3.41
C LEU A 103 -8.31 -18.56 -4.62
N LEU A 104 -8.07 -17.61 -5.53
CA LEU A 104 -8.85 -17.40 -6.75
C LEU A 104 -7.97 -17.55 -7.98
N ALA A 105 -8.59 -17.80 -9.13
CA ALA A 105 -7.90 -17.85 -10.41
C ALA A 105 -8.46 -16.78 -11.35
N GLY A 106 -7.58 -16.12 -12.12
CA GLY A 106 -7.97 -15.07 -13.08
C GLY A 106 -6.94 -13.97 -13.22
N GLY A 107 -7.34 -12.86 -13.85
CA GLY A 107 -6.52 -11.66 -13.95
C GLY A 107 -6.36 -10.98 -12.61
N VAL A 108 -5.11 -10.80 -12.14
CA VAL A 108 -4.83 -10.27 -10.80
C VAL A 108 -5.53 -8.93 -10.53
N PRO A 109 -5.41 -7.90 -11.40
CA PRO A 109 -6.05 -6.61 -11.12
C PRO A 109 -7.57 -6.70 -11.03
N GLU A 110 -8.21 -7.43 -11.95
CA GLU A 110 -9.66 -7.58 -11.98
C GLU A 110 -10.18 -8.25 -10.72
N MET A 111 -9.56 -9.37 -10.33
CA MET A 111 -9.99 -10.15 -9.17
C MET A 111 -9.79 -9.37 -7.87
N VAL A 112 -8.67 -8.66 -7.71
CA VAL A 112 -8.42 -7.84 -6.53
C VAL A 112 -9.42 -6.69 -6.45
N LEU A 113 -9.65 -5.95 -7.54
CA LEU A 113 -10.59 -4.83 -7.56
C LEU A 113 -12.02 -5.28 -7.23
N ARG A 114 -12.48 -6.37 -7.86
CA ARG A 114 -13.83 -6.93 -7.64
C ARG A 114 -14.04 -7.36 -6.19
N ASN A 115 -13.08 -8.07 -5.61
CA ASN A 115 -13.22 -8.61 -4.25
C ASN A 115 -12.90 -7.58 -3.15
N SER A 116 -12.44 -6.39 -3.51
CA SER A 116 -12.19 -5.30 -2.56
C SER A 116 -13.18 -4.14 -2.64
N GLU A 117 -14.17 -4.15 -3.54
CA GLU A 117 -15.07 -3.00 -3.78
C GLU A 117 -15.69 -2.41 -2.52
N GLN A 118 -16.06 -3.26 -1.56
CA GLN A 118 -16.72 -2.85 -0.33
C GLN A 118 -15.78 -2.78 0.88
N ALA A 119 -14.50 -3.07 0.69
CA ALA A 119 -13.54 -3.02 1.77
C ALA A 119 -13.32 -1.60 2.28
N ARG A 120 -12.88 -1.50 3.54
CA ARG A 120 -12.49 -0.21 4.13
C ARG A 120 -11.11 0.26 3.67
N LEU A 121 -10.26 -0.70 3.34
CA LEU A 121 -8.85 -0.49 2.99
C LEU A 121 -8.39 -1.67 2.15
N LEU A 122 -7.54 -1.41 1.16
CA LEU A 122 -6.84 -2.43 0.39
C LEU A 122 -5.34 -2.38 0.71
N ALA A 123 -4.71 -3.53 0.90
CA ALA A 123 -3.26 -3.64 1.09
C ALA A 123 -2.67 -4.55 0.00
N ILE A 124 -1.62 -4.06 -0.67
CA ILE A 124 -0.94 -4.77 -1.78
C ILE A 124 0.58 -4.53 -1.76
N GLY A 125 1.32 -5.43 -2.35
CA GLY A 125 2.74 -5.21 -2.67
C GLY A 125 2.91 -4.20 -3.82
N ARG A 126 3.99 -3.41 -3.81
CA ARG A 126 4.32 -2.49 -4.91
C ARG A 126 4.83 -3.20 -6.16
N ARG A 127 5.29 -4.44 -6.00
CA ARG A 127 5.83 -5.32 -7.04
C ARG A 127 5.65 -6.77 -6.60
N GLY A 128 5.42 -7.66 -7.56
CA GLY A 128 5.34 -9.09 -7.34
C GLY A 128 6.70 -9.77 -7.39
N HIS A 129 6.70 -11.09 -7.28
CA HIS A 129 7.88 -11.92 -7.47
C HIS A 129 8.59 -11.63 -8.80
N GLY A 130 9.90 -11.86 -8.83
CA GLY A 130 10.73 -11.69 -10.04
C GLY A 130 11.25 -10.27 -10.29
N HIS A 131 10.81 -9.28 -9.52
CA HIS A 131 11.27 -7.89 -9.64
C HIS A 131 11.94 -7.37 -8.36
N GLU A 132 12.35 -8.27 -7.48
CA GLU A 132 12.96 -7.96 -6.18
C GLU A 132 14.29 -7.21 -6.30
N GLY A 133 14.99 -7.38 -7.43
CA GLY A 133 16.28 -6.73 -7.70
C GLY A 133 16.22 -5.29 -8.20
N ASP A 134 15.03 -4.77 -8.55
CA ASP A 134 14.85 -3.40 -9.02
C ASP A 134 13.95 -2.59 -8.06
N PRO A 135 14.55 -1.84 -7.12
CA PRO A 135 13.80 -1.06 -6.13
C PRO A 135 12.94 0.05 -6.75
N TYR A 136 13.20 0.43 -7.99
CA TYR A 136 12.46 1.48 -8.71
C TYR A 136 11.32 0.92 -9.57
N HIS A 137 11.24 -0.41 -9.70
CA HIS A 137 10.19 -1.04 -10.46
C HIS A 137 8.86 -1.04 -9.70
N LEU A 138 7.80 -0.61 -10.38
CA LEU A 138 6.42 -0.75 -9.91
C LEU A 138 5.70 -1.76 -10.80
N GLY A 139 5.17 -2.81 -10.20
CA GLY A 139 4.49 -3.89 -10.91
C GLY A 139 3.30 -3.40 -11.76
N GLN A 140 3.04 -4.06 -12.87
CA GLN A 140 1.93 -3.70 -13.76
C GLN A 140 0.57 -3.89 -13.05
N SER A 141 0.37 -5.01 -12.34
CA SER A 141 -0.84 -5.26 -11.56
C SER A 141 -1.05 -4.19 -10.48
N PHE A 142 0.03 -3.82 -9.75
CA PHE A 142 -0.01 -2.72 -8.80
C PHE A 142 -0.50 -1.42 -9.45
N ARG A 143 0.07 -1.02 -10.60
CA ARG A 143 -0.32 0.22 -11.31
C ARG A 143 -1.79 0.20 -11.69
N THR A 144 -2.26 -0.91 -12.25
CA THR A 144 -3.67 -1.07 -12.64
C THR A 144 -4.59 -0.98 -11.44
N ILE A 145 -4.29 -1.68 -10.33
CA ILE A 145 -5.09 -1.65 -9.11
C ILE A 145 -5.08 -0.23 -8.52
N ALA A 146 -3.91 0.38 -8.35
CA ALA A 146 -3.78 1.72 -7.78
C ALA A 146 -4.51 2.79 -8.59
N HIS A 147 -4.63 2.61 -9.90
CA HIS A 147 -5.36 3.50 -10.77
C HIS A 147 -6.89 3.35 -10.63
N HIS A 148 -7.39 2.13 -10.53
CA HIS A 148 -8.82 1.86 -10.59
C HIS A 148 -9.49 1.77 -9.22
N THR A 149 -8.77 1.43 -8.15
CA THR A 149 -9.37 1.40 -6.81
C THR A 149 -9.74 2.79 -6.32
N HIS A 150 -10.85 2.89 -5.60
CA HIS A 150 -11.28 4.10 -4.88
C HIS A 150 -10.91 4.04 -3.40
N LEU A 151 -10.48 2.88 -2.94
CA LEU A 151 -10.16 2.63 -1.55
C LEU A 151 -8.85 3.28 -1.14
N PRO A 152 -8.69 3.67 0.11
CA PRO A 152 -7.38 3.88 0.69
C PRO A 152 -6.51 2.64 0.45
N LEU A 153 -5.25 2.86 0.07
CA LEU A 153 -4.35 1.80 -0.39
C LEU A 153 -3.06 1.79 0.42
N ILE A 154 -2.79 0.69 1.13
CA ILE A 154 -1.46 0.41 1.69
C ILE A 154 -0.63 -0.26 0.61
N ILE A 155 0.50 0.37 0.32
CA ILE A 155 1.49 -0.09 -0.64
C ILE A 155 2.71 -0.54 0.17
N GLY A 156 3.01 -1.83 0.14
CA GLY A 156 4.11 -2.39 0.91
C GLY A 156 5.48 -1.85 0.49
N GLY A 157 6.33 -1.71 1.47
CA GLY A 157 7.75 -1.40 1.29
C GLY A 157 8.59 -2.64 1.00
N ASP A 158 9.89 -2.51 1.13
CA ASP A 158 10.83 -3.62 0.90
C ASP A 158 11.02 -4.48 2.16
N GLU A 159 10.72 -3.91 3.33
CA GLU A 159 10.87 -4.55 4.63
C GLU A 159 9.58 -4.45 5.45
N GLU A 160 9.34 -5.45 6.28
CA GLU A 160 8.27 -5.46 7.25
C GLU A 160 8.57 -4.44 8.36
N ARG A 161 7.61 -3.54 8.63
CA ARG A 161 7.74 -2.50 9.65
C ARG A 161 6.48 -2.40 10.49
N THR A 162 6.66 -2.23 11.79
CA THR A 162 5.58 -1.80 12.69
C THR A 162 5.51 -0.28 12.69
N VAL A 163 4.33 0.26 12.50
CA VAL A 163 4.12 1.70 12.46
C VAL A 163 4.23 2.30 13.86
N ARG A 164 5.26 3.11 14.07
CA ARG A 164 5.52 3.90 15.28
C ARG A 164 5.70 5.38 14.96
N ARG A 165 6.05 5.71 13.71
CA ARG A 165 6.19 7.09 13.23
C ARG A 165 5.61 7.23 11.84
N LEU A 166 4.66 8.15 11.72
CA LEU A 166 4.00 8.51 10.48
C LEU A 166 4.61 9.78 9.92
N LEU A 167 4.89 9.82 8.62
CA LEU A 167 5.11 11.07 7.89
C LEU A 167 3.87 11.37 7.06
N LEU A 168 3.14 12.42 7.42
CA LEU A 168 2.02 12.93 6.63
C LEU A 168 2.52 14.01 5.67
N ALA A 169 2.42 13.76 4.35
CA ALA A 169 2.60 14.79 3.33
C ALA A 169 1.26 15.52 3.11
N TYR A 170 1.23 16.81 3.51
CA TYR A 170 0.01 17.61 3.51
C TYR A 170 0.21 18.98 2.86
N ASP A 171 -0.68 19.34 1.92
CA ASP A 171 -0.61 20.58 1.16
C ASP A 171 -1.89 21.45 1.30
N GLY A 172 -2.76 21.11 2.26
CA GLY A 172 -4.03 21.82 2.51
C GLY A 172 -5.08 21.64 1.42
N SER A 173 -4.82 20.85 0.38
CA SER A 173 -5.79 20.62 -0.68
C SER A 173 -6.87 19.61 -0.27
N ALA A 174 -8.02 19.66 -0.94
CA ALA A 174 -9.08 18.67 -0.76
C ALA A 174 -8.62 17.24 -1.05
N HIS A 175 -7.56 17.07 -1.86
CA HIS A 175 -6.99 15.77 -2.20
C HIS A 175 -6.12 15.16 -1.10
N THR A 176 -5.57 15.99 -0.20
CA THR A 176 -4.77 15.53 0.94
C THR A 176 -5.57 15.43 2.24
N GLN A 177 -6.81 15.94 2.26
CA GLN A 177 -7.69 15.86 3.43
C GLN A 177 -7.98 14.40 3.87
N PRO A 178 -8.23 13.43 2.96
CA PRO A 178 -8.35 12.03 3.35
C PRO A 178 -7.09 11.49 4.04
N ALA A 179 -5.91 11.88 3.57
CA ALA A 179 -4.63 11.49 4.20
C ALA A 179 -4.50 12.05 5.62
N LEU A 180 -4.89 13.31 5.86
CA LEU A 180 -4.93 13.89 7.20
C LEU A 180 -5.93 13.15 8.11
N ASN A 181 -7.10 12.76 7.59
CA ASN A 181 -8.08 11.97 8.34
C ASN A 181 -7.50 10.61 8.74
N TRP A 182 -6.81 9.93 7.82
CA TRP A 182 -6.14 8.66 8.11
C TRP A 182 -5.00 8.82 9.12
N ALA A 183 -4.15 9.82 8.98
CA ALA A 183 -3.08 10.11 9.94
C ALA A 183 -3.65 10.35 11.34
N SER A 184 -4.74 11.12 11.45
CA SER A 184 -5.45 11.38 12.71
C SER A 184 -6.07 10.11 13.30
N LEU A 185 -6.66 9.23 12.47
CA LEU A 185 -7.18 7.95 12.90
C LEU A 185 -6.06 7.05 13.45
N LEU A 186 -4.98 6.91 12.69
CA LEU A 186 -3.83 6.08 13.08
C LEU A 186 -3.16 6.63 14.35
N GLN A 187 -3.02 7.94 14.51
CA GLN A 187 -2.48 8.53 15.74
C GLN A 187 -3.33 8.19 16.98
N ARG A 188 -4.66 8.12 16.83
CA ARG A 188 -5.55 7.80 17.95
C ARG A 188 -5.58 6.32 18.29
N THR A 189 -5.31 5.45 17.31
CA THR A 189 -5.47 4.00 17.46
C THR A 189 -4.14 3.25 17.59
N LEU A 190 -3.05 3.88 17.18
CA LEU A 190 -1.68 3.33 17.30
C LEU A 190 -0.82 4.23 18.19
N PRO A 191 0.17 3.67 18.90
CA PRO A 191 1.16 4.47 19.65
C PRO A 191 2.18 5.08 18.67
N ALA A 192 1.70 5.92 17.73
CA ALA A 192 2.50 6.46 16.65
C ALA A 192 2.71 7.97 16.77
N GLU A 193 3.96 8.41 16.64
CA GLU A 193 4.32 9.81 16.48
C GLU A 193 3.94 10.28 15.07
N VAL A 194 3.47 11.52 14.93
CA VAL A 194 3.11 12.10 13.64
C VAL A 194 4.02 13.27 13.30
N VAL A 195 4.67 13.18 12.15
CA VAL A 195 5.38 14.29 11.51
C VAL A 195 4.54 14.77 10.34
N VAL A 196 4.17 16.05 10.33
CA VAL A 196 3.47 16.67 9.21
C VAL A 196 4.47 17.45 8.38
N LEU A 197 4.55 17.17 7.10
CA LEU A 197 5.39 17.86 6.14
C LEU A 197 4.56 18.63 5.13
N ALA A 198 4.77 19.93 5.09
CA ALA A 198 4.30 20.81 4.01
C ALA A 198 5.49 21.20 3.13
N VAL A 199 5.38 20.97 1.83
CA VAL A 199 6.42 21.32 0.85
C VAL A 199 5.94 22.46 -0.03
N GLN A 200 6.75 23.51 -0.10
CA GLN A 200 6.53 24.66 -0.98
C GLN A 200 7.32 24.47 -2.27
N GLU A 201 6.63 24.40 -3.40
CA GLU A 201 7.23 24.63 -4.71
C GLU A 201 7.42 26.11 -5.01
N ASN A 202 8.38 26.47 -5.87
CA ASN A 202 8.63 27.84 -6.27
C ASN A 202 7.35 28.55 -6.74
N GLY A 203 7.01 29.67 -6.06
CA GLY A 203 5.88 30.53 -6.42
C GLY A 203 4.53 30.23 -5.73
N ARG A 204 4.39 29.11 -5.01
CA ARG A 204 3.23 28.85 -4.15
C ARG A 204 3.62 29.09 -2.71
N GLN A 205 2.85 29.87 -1.99
CA GLN A 205 3.05 29.99 -0.55
C GLN A 205 2.32 28.84 0.14
N PRO A 206 3.00 28.00 0.94
CA PRO A 206 2.31 27.19 1.91
C PRO A 206 1.75 28.18 2.89
N THR A 207 0.50 28.15 3.04
CA THR A 207 -0.08 28.97 4.07
C THR A 207 0.21 28.31 5.40
N ARG A 208 0.65 29.08 6.36
CA ARG A 208 0.73 28.69 7.77
C ARG A 208 -0.56 27.99 8.21
N GLU A 209 -1.66 28.31 7.56
CA GLU A 209 -2.98 27.75 7.68
C GLU A 209 -3.02 26.21 7.53
N TRP A 210 -2.29 25.62 6.58
CA TRP A 210 -2.28 24.17 6.40
C TRP A 210 -1.72 23.42 7.61
N LEU A 211 -0.61 23.93 8.15
CA LEU A 211 -0.01 23.33 9.34
C LEU A 211 -0.87 23.60 10.60
N GLU A 212 -1.57 24.72 10.66
CA GLU A 212 -2.54 25.01 11.73
C GLU A 212 -3.76 24.10 11.64
N GLU A 213 -4.27 23.85 10.45
CA GLU A 213 -5.34 22.85 10.20
C GLU A 213 -4.92 21.45 10.63
N ALA A 214 -3.74 21.00 10.22
CA ALA A 214 -3.22 19.70 10.63
C ALA A 214 -3.08 19.61 12.17
N ARG A 215 -2.56 20.67 12.83
CA ARG A 215 -2.46 20.73 14.29
C ARG A 215 -3.80 20.72 15.01
N ALA A 216 -4.83 21.29 14.40
CA ALA A 216 -6.17 21.26 14.97
C ALA A 216 -6.80 19.87 14.98
N GLN A 217 -6.39 19.01 14.03
CA GLN A 217 -6.93 17.65 13.88
C GLN A 217 -6.06 16.57 14.53
N LEU A 218 -4.75 16.81 14.65
CA LEU A 218 -3.79 15.92 15.27
C LEU A 218 -3.51 16.38 16.71
N SER A 219 -3.55 15.43 17.66
CA SER A 219 -3.42 15.77 19.10
C SER A 219 -2.02 16.24 19.47
N ASP A 220 -1.00 15.69 18.86
CA ASP A 220 0.42 16.04 18.99
C ASP A 220 1.12 15.70 17.68
N CYS A 221 1.77 16.69 17.06
CA CYS A 221 2.49 16.46 15.83
C CYS A 221 3.65 17.44 15.66
N ARG A 222 4.74 16.93 15.12
CA ARG A 222 5.86 17.75 14.67
C ARG A 222 5.58 18.25 13.26
N CYS A 223 5.49 19.59 13.08
CA CYS A 223 5.27 20.20 11.77
C CYS A 223 6.59 20.66 11.16
N LEU A 224 6.82 20.27 9.92
CA LEU A 224 7.98 20.65 9.11
C LEU A 224 7.51 21.37 7.85
N HIS A 225 8.26 22.41 7.49
CA HIS A 225 8.12 23.11 6.23
C HIS A 225 9.41 23.00 5.44
N ARG A 226 9.31 22.63 4.17
CA ARG A 226 10.46 22.50 3.25
C ARG A 226 10.19 23.28 1.96
N LEU A 227 11.26 23.72 1.32
CA LEU A 227 11.27 24.34 0.00
C LEU A 227 11.87 23.34 -0.99
N GLY A 228 11.19 23.03 -2.08
CA GLY A 228 11.73 22.13 -3.08
C GLY A 228 10.67 21.36 -3.86
N GLN A 229 11.10 20.25 -4.44
CA GLN A 229 10.21 19.33 -5.17
C GLN A 229 9.52 18.40 -4.16
N PRO A 230 8.16 18.34 -4.12
CA PRO A 230 7.44 17.58 -3.10
C PRO A 230 7.91 16.14 -2.95
N ALA A 231 8.07 15.40 -4.04
CA ALA A 231 8.47 14.00 -3.96
C ALA A 231 9.86 13.82 -3.32
N SER A 232 10.83 14.65 -3.69
CA SER A 232 12.20 14.59 -3.16
C SER A 232 12.23 14.95 -1.68
N GLU A 233 11.49 15.99 -1.27
CA GLU A 233 11.43 16.41 0.13
C GLU A 233 10.69 15.39 1.00
N ILE A 234 9.62 14.75 0.47
CA ILE A 234 8.91 13.70 1.20
C ILE A 234 9.85 12.53 1.49
N VAL A 235 10.60 12.07 0.49
CA VAL A 235 11.55 10.96 0.66
C VAL A 235 12.67 11.34 1.64
N ALA A 236 13.29 12.51 1.46
CA ALA A 236 14.36 12.97 2.34
C ALA A 236 13.91 13.11 3.80
N VAL A 237 12.74 13.71 4.02
CA VAL A 237 12.20 13.89 5.39
C VAL A 237 11.77 12.57 6.00
N ALA A 238 11.26 11.62 5.20
CA ALA A 238 10.94 10.28 5.69
C ALA A 238 12.19 9.57 6.24
N GLU A 239 13.33 9.69 5.56
CA GLU A 239 14.62 9.18 6.02
C GLU A 239 15.14 9.94 7.23
N GLU A 240 15.16 11.29 7.19
CA GLU A 240 15.61 12.14 8.30
C GLU A 240 14.85 11.88 9.60
N THR A 241 13.55 11.63 9.49
CA THR A 241 12.68 11.40 10.64
C THR A 241 12.57 9.94 11.02
N GLN A 242 13.17 9.04 10.25
CA GLN A 242 13.03 7.59 10.42
C GLN A 242 11.55 7.16 10.44
N ALA A 243 10.78 7.64 9.47
CA ALA A 243 9.38 7.27 9.35
C ALA A 243 9.23 5.77 9.04
N ASP A 244 8.18 5.15 9.57
CA ASP A 244 7.83 3.75 9.29
C ASP A 244 6.77 3.67 8.19
N LEU A 245 5.98 4.73 8.02
CA LEU A 245 4.91 4.82 7.04
C LEU A 245 4.79 6.26 6.53
N ILE A 246 4.74 6.42 5.21
CA ILE A 246 4.37 7.69 4.57
C ILE A 246 2.87 7.68 4.32
N VAL A 247 2.18 8.74 4.75
CA VAL A 247 0.75 8.95 4.49
C VAL A 247 0.61 10.13 3.55
N MET A 248 -0.06 9.95 2.42
CA MET A 248 -0.21 11.00 1.42
C MET A 248 -1.53 10.91 0.67
N GLY A 249 -1.98 12.05 0.14
CA GLY A 249 -3.18 12.11 -0.67
C GLY A 249 -3.02 11.47 -2.03
N ARG A 250 -4.14 11.01 -2.57
CA ARG A 250 -4.25 10.54 -3.94
C ARG A 250 -4.59 11.72 -4.84
N TYR A 251 -3.70 12.07 -5.77
CA TYR A 251 -4.01 13.07 -6.77
C TYR A 251 -4.72 12.41 -7.96
N ARG A 252 -5.97 12.76 -8.20
CA ARG A 252 -6.69 12.42 -9.42
C ARG A 252 -6.68 13.61 -10.36
N HIS A 253 -5.92 13.53 -11.43
CA HIS A 253 -6.06 14.46 -12.54
C HIS A 253 -7.39 14.20 -13.25
N THR A 254 -8.16 15.30 -13.48
CA THR A 254 -9.36 15.31 -14.30
C THR A 254 -9.08 14.74 -15.69
N ALA A 255 -9.92 13.78 -16.09
CA ALA A 255 -10.43 13.38 -17.41
C ALA A 255 -9.50 13.25 -18.65
N LEU A 256 -8.27 13.69 -18.69
CA LEU A 256 -7.48 13.74 -19.93
C LEU A 256 -6.18 12.92 -19.94
N LEU A 257 -5.79 12.31 -18.81
CA LEU A 257 -4.60 11.44 -18.75
C LEU A 257 -4.94 10.17 -17.98
N GLU A 258 -5.51 9.22 -18.66
CA GLU A 258 -6.10 7.96 -18.14
C GLU A 258 -5.12 6.97 -17.48
N TRP A 259 -3.83 7.29 -17.32
CA TRP A 259 -2.80 6.29 -16.99
C TRP A 259 -1.81 6.69 -15.88
N LEU A 260 -2.04 7.74 -15.12
CA LEU A 260 -1.05 8.23 -14.15
C LEU A 260 -1.58 8.20 -12.71
N ILE A 261 -1.00 7.33 -11.88
CA ILE A 261 -0.87 7.57 -10.44
C ILE A 261 -0.19 8.94 -10.33
N GLY A 262 -0.74 9.91 -9.61
CA GLY A 262 -0.24 11.29 -9.62
C GLY A 262 1.29 11.39 -9.59
N SER A 263 1.86 12.34 -10.32
CA SER A 263 3.32 12.42 -10.56
C SER A 263 4.14 12.45 -9.26
N THR A 264 3.63 13.04 -8.21
CA THR A 264 4.27 13.06 -6.88
C THR A 264 4.24 11.68 -6.24
N VAL A 265 3.11 10.98 -6.30
CA VAL A 265 2.97 9.61 -5.76
C VAL A 265 3.91 8.64 -6.47
N ASP A 266 3.92 8.63 -7.82
CA ASP A 266 4.81 7.75 -8.59
C ASP A 266 6.29 7.99 -8.25
N ARG A 267 6.70 9.27 -8.11
CA ARG A 267 8.07 9.62 -7.74
C ARG A 267 8.41 9.23 -6.31
N VAL A 268 7.49 9.40 -5.36
CA VAL A 268 7.69 8.97 -3.97
C VAL A 268 7.85 7.45 -3.92
N LEU A 269 6.94 6.69 -4.57
CA LEU A 269 7.00 5.23 -4.59
C LEU A 269 8.29 4.68 -5.21
N ARG A 270 8.85 5.40 -6.20
CA ARG A 270 10.15 5.05 -6.79
C ARG A 270 11.34 5.52 -5.96
N GLY A 271 11.19 6.55 -5.17
CA GLY A 271 12.25 7.15 -4.38
C GLY A 271 12.41 6.55 -2.98
N THR A 272 11.45 5.75 -2.50
CA THR A 272 11.49 5.20 -1.15
C THR A 272 11.26 3.70 -1.11
N GLN A 273 11.88 3.04 -0.14
CA GLN A 273 11.61 1.65 0.22
C GLN A 273 10.58 1.51 1.35
N LEU A 274 10.11 2.62 1.89
CA LEU A 274 9.11 2.63 2.95
C LEU A 274 7.72 2.29 2.41
N PRO A 275 6.85 1.71 3.25
CA PRO A 275 5.44 1.56 2.90
C PRO A 275 4.76 2.93 2.79
N VAL A 276 3.73 2.99 1.95
CA VAL A 276 2.95 4.22 1.71
C VAL A 276 1.46 3.92 1.87
N LEU A 277 0.77 4.73 2.67
CA LEU A 277 -0.69 4.79 2.70
C LEU A 277 -1.14 5.93 1.81
N MET A 278 -1.81 5.60 0.73
CA MET A 278 -2.41 6.53 -0.22
C MET A 278 -3.91 6.61 0.01
N ALA A 279 -4.44 7.78 0.36
CA ALA A 279 -5.85 7.99 0.69
C ALA A 279 -6.49 9.13 -0.11
#